data_dc80df0ee8fb521ba09d69f325c1b008
#
_entry.id   dc80df0ee8fb521ba09d69f325c1b008
#
_cell.length_a   1.000
_cell.length_b   1.000
_cell.length_c   1.000
_cell.angle_alpha   90.00
_cell.angle_beta   90.00
_cell.angle_gamma   90.00
#
_symmetry.space_group_name_H-M   'P 1'
#
loop_
_entity.id
_entity.type
_entity.pdbx_description
1 polymer ?
#
loop_
_entity_poly.entity_id
_entity_poly.type
_entity_poly.pdbx_seq_one_letter_code
_entity_poly.pdbx_strand_id
1 'polypeptide(L)'
;EGSGDEAVVRACMEYAGVAELADQPLHTLSGGQRQRVLLAKVLAQQTRLLFLDEPAAGLDIFYQEEIFRFCRELCQAGKTVLMVVHELSLAARFCSRLLLMGEHGLLADGQPRQVLRPEALSRAYGVAMEAVENPLTNHMDIFTSLPARDERHREWLQILLGRTAEGGEA
;
A
#
# COMPACT_ATOMS: atom_id res chain seq x y z
N GLU A 1 -12.04 -0.84 34.32
CA GLU A 1 -12.56 -1.14 32.97
C GLU A 1 -14.01 -0.71 32.97
N GLY A 2 -14.32 0.41 32.34
CA GLY A 2 -15.62 1.07 32.45
C GLY A 2 -16.46 0.89 31.19
N SER A 3 -17.76 1.11 31.34
CA SER A 3 -18.72 1.11 30.23
C SER A 3 -18.33 2.05 29.05
N GLY A 4 -17.41 2.99 29.31
CA GLY A 4 -16.85 3.87 28.27
C GLY A 4 -15.86 3.15 27.36
N ASP A 5 -15.06 2.23 27.85
CA ASP A 5 -14.06 1.49 27.07
C ASP A 5 -14.72 0.51 26.09
N GLU A 6 -15.80 -0.16 26.54
CA GLU A 6 -16.58 -1.06 25.67
C GLU A 6 -17.25 -0.29 24.53
N ALA A 7 -17.76 0.91 24.78
CA ALA A 7 -18.36 1.75 23.75
C ALA A 7 -17.34 2.19 22.70
N VAL A 8 -16.10 2.54 23.13
CA VAL A 8 -15.01 2.88 22.24
C VAL A 8 -14.59 1.70 21.37
N VAL A 9 -14.39 0.53 21.97
CA VAL A 9 -14.03 -0.70 21.25
C VAL A 9 -15.09 -1.03 20.21
N ARG A 10 -16.37 -1.01 20.60
CA ARG A 10 -17.49 -1.28 19.69
C ARG A 10 -17.52 -0.30 18.52
N ALA A 11 -17.40 1.00 18.79
CA ALA A 11 -17.35 2.01 17.75
C ALA A 11 -16.17 1.80 16.77
N CYS A 12 -14.99 1.41 17.28
CA CYS A 12 -13.84 1.10 16.43
C CYS A 12 -14.07 -0.15 15.57
N MET A 13 -14.75 -1.17 16.10
CA MET A 13 -15.08 -2.38 15.36
C MET A 13 -16.15 -2.13 14.29
N GLU A 14 -17.18 -1.35 14.62
CA GLU A 14 -18.20 -0.92 13.67
C GLU A 14 -17.57 -0.13 12.52
N TYR A 15 -16.72 0.84 12.86
CA TYR A 15 -16.02 1.66 11.88
C TYR A 15 -15.11 0.84 10.95
N ALA A 16 -14.39 -0.15 11.49
CA ALA A 16 -13.55 -1.05 10.71
C ALA A 16 -14.34 -2.15 9.96
N GLY A 17 -15.67 -2.21 10.11
CA GLY A 17 -16.54 -3.22 9.50
C GLY A 17 -16.21 -4.63 9.96
N VAL A 18 -15.98 -4.81 11.28
CA VAL A 18 -15.63 -6.10 11.90
C VAL A 18 -16.41 -6.40 13.17
N ALA A 19 -17.50 -5.67 13.44
CA ALA A 19 -18.29 -5.85 14.64
C ALA A 19 -18.87 -7.25 14.75
N GLU A 20 -19.29 -7.85 13.64
CA GLU A 20 -19.81 -9.22 13.56
C GLU A 20 -18.75 -10.31 13.84
N LEU A 21 -17.49 -9.93 13.88
CA LEU A 21 -16.37 -10.85 14.15
C LEU A 21 -15.92 -10.84 15.62
N ALA A 22 -16.62 -10.11 16.49
CA ALA A 22 -16.21 -9.88 17.89
C ALA A 22 -15.92 -11.15 18.68
N ASP A 23 -16.71 -12.20 18.46
CA ASP A 23 -16.62 -13.48 19.18
C ASP A 23 -15.77 -14.53 18.42
N GLN A 24 -15.20 -14.17 17.26
CA GLN A 24 -14.40 -15.10 16.47
C GLN A 24 -12.93 -15.05 16.86
N PRO A 25 -12.27 -16.20 17.02
CA PRO A 25 -10.85 -16.26 17.27
C PRO A 25 -10.04 -15.66 16.09
N LEU A 26 -9.04 -14.83 16.38
CA LEU A 26 -8.26 -14.10 15.37
C LEU A 26 -7.61 -15.02 14.32
N HIS A 27 -7.25 -16.26 14.70
CA HIS A 27 -6.62 -17.23 13.80
C HIS A 27 -7.59 -17.83 12.76
N THR A 28 -8.90 -17.71 12.97
CA THR A 28 -9.93 -18.21 12.04
C THR A 28 -10.29 -17.17 10.97
N LEU A 29 -9.84 -15.92 11.14
CA LEU A 29 -10.15 -14.81 10.25
C LEU A 29 -9.32 -14.86 8.96
N SER A 30 -9.90 -14.43 7.86
CA SER A 30 -9.16 -14.16 6.62
C SER A 30 -8.09 -13.08 6.84
N GLY A 31 -7.10 -13.00 5.93
CA GLY A 31 -6.06 -11.97 6.01
C GLY A 31 -6.63 -10.55 6.09
N GLY A 32 -7.61 -10.23 5.24
CA GLY A 32 -8.27 -8.92 5.23
C GLY A 32 -9.09 -8.64 6.49
N GLN A 33 -9.83 -9.64 6.99
CA GLN A 33 -10.56 -9.50 8.26
C GLN A 33 -9.60 -9.24 9.42
N ARG A 34 -8.50 -9.99 9.49
CA ARG A 34 -7.47 -9.81 10.52
C ARG A 34 -6.86 -8.40 10.46
N GLN A 35 -6.56 -7.90 9.26
CA GLN A 35 -6.00 -6.56 9.10
C GLN A 35 -6.96 -5.48 9.60
N ARG A 36 -8.25 -5.60 9.29
CA ARG A 36 -9.28 -4.66 9.78
C ARG A 36 -9.47 -4.75 11.31
N VAL A 37 -9.39 -5.94 11.89
CA VAL A 37 -9.42 -6.11 13.36
C VAL A 37 -8.20 -5.45 14.01
N LEU A 38 -6.99 -5.61 13.44
CA LEU A 38 -5.79 -4.93 13.93
C LEU A 38 -5.91 -3.42 13.84
N LEU A 39 -6.53 -2.91 12.78
CA LEU A 39 -6.82 -1.49 12.64
C LEU A 39 -7.78 -1.01 13.73
N ALA A 40 -8.91 -1.71 13.97
CA ALA A 40 -9.84 -1.41 15.06
C ALA A 40 -9.13 -1.37 16.43
N LYS A 41 -8.23 -2.33 16.68
CA LYS A 41 -7.40 -2.38 17.89
C LYS A 41 -6.52 -1.13 18.06
N VAL A 42 -5.86 -0.68 16.98
CA VAL A 42 -5.03 0.54 17.03
C VAL A 42 -5.88 1.77 17.31
N LEU A 43 -7.08 1.84 16.72
CA LEU A 43 -8.00 2.95 16.93
C LEU A 43 -8.52 3.04 18.37
N ALA A 44 -8.82 1.88 18.97
CA ALA A 44 -9.31 1.79 20.34
C ALA A 44 -8.29 2.32 21.37
N GLN A 45 -7.01 2.43 21.02
CA GLN A 45 -6.00 3.08 21.86
C GLN A 45 -6.19 4.60 21.98
N GLN A 46 -6.99 5.23 21.12
CA GLN A 46 -7.30 6.66 21.10
C GLN A 46 -6.08 7.59 21.08
N THR A 47 -4.92 7.13 20.64
CA THR A 47 -3.70 7.91 20.54
C THR A 47 -3.83 9.05 19.54
N ARG A 48 -3.05 10.13 19.73
CA ARG A 48 -2.96 11.23 18.76
C ARG A 48 -2.11 10.88 17.54
N LEU A 49 -1.15 9.98 17.72
CA LEU A 49 -0.21 9.53 16.71
C LEU A 49 -0.39 8.02 16.49
N LEU A 50 -0.62 7.63 15.24
CA LEU A 50 -0.75 6.24 14.82
C LEU A 50 0.43 5.89 13.91
N PHE A 51 1.05 4.73 14.18
CA PHE A 51 2.03 4.11 13.31
C PHE A 51 1.41 2.85 12.70
N LEU A 52 1.40 2.78 11.39
CA LEU A 52 0.85 1.65 10.64
C LEU A 52 1.93 1.11 9.69
N ASP A 53 2.26 -0.15 9.84
CA ASP A 53 3.21 -0.84 8.98
C ASP A 53 2.44 -1.70 7.98
N GLU A 54 2.50 -1.32 6.71
CA GLU A 54 1.81 -1.95 5.58
C GLU A 54 0.33 -2.28 5.86
N PRO A 55 -0.49 -1.33 6.32
CA PRO A 55 -1.86 -1.64 6.77
C PRO A 55 -2.79 -2.13 5.65
N ALA A 56 -2.41 -1.93 4.39
CA ALA A 56 -3.17 -2.33 3.21
C ALA A 56 -2.61 -3.59 2.51
N ALA A 57 -1.52 -4.18 3.02
CA ALA A 57 -0.88 -5.32 2.39
C ALA A 57 -1.79 -6.56 2.33
N GLY A 58 -1.84 -7.21 1.16
CA GLY A 58 -2.64 -8.41 0.95
C GLY A 58 -4.15 -8.20 0.90
N LEU A 59 -4.61 -6.96 0.90
CA LEU A 59 -6.02 -6.63 0.69
C LEU A 59 -6.33 -6.45 -0.80
N ASP A 60 -7.60 -6.65 -1.17
CA ASP A 60 -8.07 -6.26 -2.49
C ASP A 60 -8.13 -4.73 -2.64
N ILE A 61 -8.25 -4.26 -3.87
CA ILE A 61 -8.17 -2.85 -4.22
C ILE A 61 -9.20 -1.98 -3.50
N PHE A 62 -10.39 -2.51 -3.24
CA PHE A 62 -11.44 -1.79 -2.53
C PHE A 62 -11.05 -1.54 -1.07
N TYR A 63 -10.60 -2.56 -0.37
CA TYR A 63 -10.19 -2.44 1.03
C TYR A 63 -8.88 -1.65 1.20
N GLN A 64 -7.95 -1.74 0.25
CA GLN A 64 -6.77 -0.87 0.24
C GLN A 64 -7.20 0.60 0.22
N GLU A 65 -8.07 0.98 -0.70
CA GLU A 65 -8.56 2.36 -0.82
C GLU A 65 -9.32 2.82 0.43
N GLU A 66 -10.15 1.94 1.03
CA GLU A 66 -10.87 2.22 2.26
C GLU A 66 -9.92 2.53 3.44
N ILE A 67 -8.82 1.79 3.60
CA ILE A 67 -7.83 2.07 4.65
C ILE A 67 -7.18 3.44 4.46
N PHE A 68 -6.77 3.78 3.25
CA PHE A 68 -6.17 5.09 2.98
C PHE A 68 -7.17 6.23 3.20
N ARG A 69 -8.41 6.07 2.77
CA ARG A 69 -9.50 7.02 3.02
C ARG A 69 -9.70 7.24 4.50
N PHE A 70 -9.79 6.16 5.24
CA PHE A 70 -9.94 6.17 6.68
C PHE A 70 -8.80 6.90 7.39
N CYS A 71 -7.55 6.59 7.04
CA CYS A 71 -6.39 7.28 7.60
C CYS A 71 -6.43 8.79 7.32
N ARG A 72 -6.90 9.19 6.14
CA ARG A 72 -7.09 10.60 5.79
C ARG A 72 -8.18 11.26 6.64
N GLU A 73 -9.30 10.58 6.89
CA GLU A 73 -10.37 11.07 7.78
C GLU A 73 -9.87 11.26 9.22
N LEU A 74 -9.06 10.33 9.73
CA LEU A 74 -8.40 10.50 11.04
C LEU A 74 -7.50 11.74 11.09
N CYS A 75 -6.74 11.99 10.01
CA CYS A 75 -5.90 13.18 9.93
C CYS A 75 -6.74 14.47 9.90
N GLN A 76 -7.87 14.47 9.18
CA GLN A 76 -8.83 15.58 9.18
C GLN A 76 -9.46 15.82 10.55
N ALA A 77 -9.65 14.75 11.33
CA ALA A 77 -10.11 14.80 12.73
C ALA A 77 -8.99 15.19 13.74
N GLY A 78 -7.81 15.61 13.26
CA GLY A 78 -6.71 16.12 14.09
C GLY A 78 -5.75 15.05 14.63
N LYS A 79 -5.81 13.82 14.15
CA LYS A 79 -4.79 12.79 14.43
C LYS A 79 -3.63 12.91 13.44
N THR A 80 -2.49 12.35 13.82
CA THR A 80 -1.33 12.17 12.93
C THR A 80 -1.21 10.68 12.61
N VAL A 81 -1.14 10.33 11.33
CA VAL A 81 -0.94 8.95 10.88
C VAL A 81 0.36 8.89 10.07
N LEU A 82 1.26 8.01 10.49
CA LEU A 82 2.47 7.64 9.75
C LEU A 82 2.31 6.20 9.28
N MET A 83 2.41 5.98 7.96
CA MET A 83 2.26 4.65 7.36
C MET A 83 3.51 4.28 6.54
N VAL A 84 3.91 3.02 6.64
CA VAL A 84 4.79 2.40 5.64
C VAL A 84 3.88 1.76 4.58
N VAL A 85 4.11 2.08 3.31
CA VAL A 85 3.25 1.64 2.21
C VAL A 85 4.06 1.34 0.95
N HIS A 86 3.53 0.47 0.10
CA HIS A 86 4.07 0.15 -1.23
C HIS A 86 3.19 0.67 -2.37
N GLU A 87 1.94 1.01 -2.09
CA GLU A 87 0.94 1.47 -3.06
C GLU A 87 1.15 2.96 -3.38
N LEU A 88 2.12 3.27 -4.24
CA LEU A 88 2.54 4.64 -4.55
C LEU A 88 1.41 5.52 -5.06
N SER A 89 0.53 5.01 -5.91
CA SER A 89 -0.61 5.76 -6.44
C SER A 89 -1.64 6.09 -5.36
N LEU A 90 -1.89 5.18 -4.40
CA LEU A 90 -2.72 5.48 -3.25
C LEU A 90 -2.06 6.49 -2.31
N ALA A 91 -0.75 6.34 -2.06
CA ALA A 91 0.00 7.33 -1.28
C ALA A 91 -0.06 8.73 -1.93
N ALA A 92 0.05 8.82 -3.26
CA ALA A 92 -0.08 10.07 -4.00
C ALA A 92 -1.46 10.74 -3.83
N ARG A 93 -2.53 9.94 -3.73
CA ARG A 93 -3.92 10.43 -3.63
C ARG A 93 -4.32 10.83 -2.20
N PHE A 94 -3.83 10.12 -1.21
CA PHE A 94 -4.35 10.22 0.15
C PHE A 94 -3.40 10.86 1.15
N CYS A 95 -2.08 10.77 0.94
CA CYS A 95 -1.10 11.32 1.87
C CYS A 95 -0.83 12.81 1.59
N SER A 96 -0.69 13.59 2.64
CA SER A 96 -0.32 15.01 2.56
C SER A 96 1.19 15.21 2.41
N ARG A 97 2.00 14.26 2.89
CA ARG A 97 3.46 14.27 2.87
C ARG A 97 3.98 12.85 2.66
N LEU A 98 5.03 12.71 1.88
CA LEU A 98 5.71 11.45 1.63
C LEU A 98 7.17 11.54 2.05
N LEU A 99 7.67 10.43 2.57
CA LEU A 99 9.08 10.18 2.84
C LEU A 99 9.51 9.02 1.94
N LEU A 100 10.28 9.29 0.90
CA LEU A 100 10.80 8.26 0.01
C LEU A 100 12.11 7.74 0.55
N MET A 101 12.12 6.47 0.93
CA MET A 101 13.31 5.79 1.43
C MET A 101 14.02 5.05 0.29
N GLY A 102 15.34 5.01 0.34
CA GLY A 102 16.18 4.19 -0.52
C GLY A 102 17.13 3.36 0.32
N GLU A 103 18.01 2.62 -0.33
CA GLU A 103 18.97 1.71 0.33
C GLU A 103 19.81 2.40 1.42
N HIS A 104 20.19 3.66 1.20
CA HIS A 104 21.07 4.41 2.09
C HIS A 104 20.36 5.48 2.92
N GLY A 105 19.03 5.42 3.03
CA GLY A 105 18.26 6.34 3.84
C GLY A 105 17.23 7.16 3.05
N LEU A 106 16.90 8.33 3.58
CA LEU A 106 15.89 9.22 3.02
C LEU A 106 16.37 9.86 1.71
N LEU A 107 15.64 9.62 0.63
CA LEU A 107 15.93 10.18 -0.70
C LEU A 107 15.17 11.46 -0.99
N ALA A 108 13.92 11.54 -0.54
CA ALA A 108 13.08 12.71 -0.74
C ALA A 108 12.04 12.81 0.38
N ASP A 109 11.65 14.05 0.67
CA ASP A 109 10.66 14.41 1.68
C ASP A 109 9.86 15.61 1.18
N GLY A 110 8.53 15.54 1.24
CA GLY A 110 7.67 16.63 0.79
C GLY A 110 6.28 16.19 0.37
N GLN A 111 5.59 17.05 -0.36
CA GLN A 111 4.31 16.72 -0.97
C GLN A 111 4.46 15.66 -2.05
N PRO A 112 3.42 14.86 -2.34
CA PRO A 112 3.50 13.77 -3.32
C PRO A 112 4.12 14.18 -4.67
N ARG A 113 3.71 15.30 -5.26
CA ARG A 113 4.26 15.80 -6.53
C ARG A 113 5.75 16.17 -6.48
N GLN A 114 6.27 16.50 -5.30
CA GLN A 114 7.67 16.84 -5.12
C GLN A 114 8.55 15.60 -4.94
N VAL A 115 7.98 14.56 -4.33
CA VAL A 115 8.67 13.32 -3.97
C VAL A 115 8.61 12.28 -5.09
N LEU A 116 7.45 12.12 -5.72
CA LEU A 116 7.19 11.09 -6.74
C LEU A 116 7.69 11.54 -8.13
N ARG A 117 8.98 11.86 -8.23
CA ARG A 117 9.64 12.19 -9.49
C ARG A 117 10.29 10.94 -10.08
N PRO A 118 10.27 10.77 -11.42
CA PRO A 118 10.85 9.60 -12.09
C PRO A 118 12.28 9.27 -11.63
N GLU A 119 13.13 10.28 -11.47
CA GLU A 119 14.53 10.09 -11.08
C GLU A 119 14.65 9.58 -9.63
N ALA A 120 13.87 10.14 -8.71
CA ALA A 120 13.86 9.74 -7.30
C ALA A 120 13.29 8.33 -7.14
N LEU A 121 12.21 8.03 -7.83
CA LEU A 121 11.58 6.71 -7.85
C LEU A 121 12.52 5.66 -8.45
N SER A 122 13.09 5.93 -9.63
CA SER A 122 14.01 5.00 -10.28
C SER A 122 15.22 4.70 -9.42
N ARG A 123 15.72 5.69 -8.68
CA ARG A 123 16.81 5.52 -7.72
C ARG A 123 16.38 4.70 -6.49
N ALA A 124 15.15 4.89 -5.99
CA ALA A 124 14.64 4.17 -4.83
C ALA A 124 14.40 2.69 -5.13
N TYR A 125 13.85 2.39 -6.31
CA TYR A 125 13.40 1.06 -6.69
C TYR A 125 14.38 0.28 -7.59
N GLY A 126 15.43 0.93 -8.09
CA GLY A 126 16.43 0.29 -8.95
C GLY A 126 15.93 -0.07 -10.35
N VAL A 127 14.77 0.43 -10.76
CA VAL A 127 14.16 0.22 -12.07
C VAL A 127 13.69 1.55 -12.64
N ALA A 128 13.64 1.67 -13.97
CA ALA A 128 13.09 2.88 -14.60
C ALA A 128 11.61 3.03 -14.25
N MET A 129 11.24 4.18 -13.72
CA MET A 129 9.88 4.49 -13.29
C MET A 129 9.42 5.82 -13.91
N GLU A 130 8.14 5.87 -14.19
CA GLU A 130 7.45 7.06 -14.69
C GLU A 130 6.38 7.50 -13.69
N ALA A 131 6.16 8.80 -13.64
CA ALA A 131 5.12 9.41 -12.83
C ALA A 131 4.38 10.43 -13.71
N VAL A 132 3.10 10.20 -13.93
CA VAL A 132 2.26 11.02 -14.81
C VAL A 132 1.07 11.55 -14.04
N GLU A 133 0.79 12.83 -14.23
CA GLU A 133 -0.42 13.41 -13.66
C GLU A 133 -1.66 12.91 -14.42
N ASN A 134 -2.55 12.23 -13.73
CA ASN A 134 -3.79 11.76 -14.30
C ASN A 134 -4.79 12.92 -14.41
N PRO A 135 -5.22 13.32 -15.61
CA PRO A 135 -6.11 14.46 -15.80
C PRO A 135 -7.52 14.25 -15.24
N LEU A 136 -7.94 12.99 -15.03
CA LEU A 136 -9.26 12.67 -14.49
C LEU A 136 -9.31 12.77 -12.96
N THR A 137 -8.23 12.41 -12.30
CA THR A 137 -8.15 12.34 -10.84
C THR A 137 -7.35 13.48 -10.23
N ASN A 138 -6.57 14.18 -11.03
CA ASN A 138 -5.61 15.23 -10.61
C ASN A 138 -4.57 14.71 -9.61
N HIS A 139 -4.26 13.41 -9.66
CA HIS A 139 -3.23 12.75 -8.84
C HIS A 139 -2.15 12.12 -9.72
N MET A 140 -1.05 11.69 -9.09
CA MET A 140 0.05 11.03 -9.80
C MET A 140 -0.24 9.54 -9.94
N ASP A 141 -0.18 9.03 -11.17
CA ASP A 141 -0.11 7.61 -11.47
C ASP A 141 1.35 7.22 -11.69
N ILE A 142 1.77 6.15 -11.06
CA ILE A 142 3.16 5.68 -11.05
C ILE A 142 3.20 4.27 -11.67
N PHE A 143 4.12 4.07 -12.60
CA PHE A 143 4.32 2.79 -13.26
C PHE A 143 5.79 2.57 -13.61
N THR A 144 6.16 1.31 -13.81
CA THR A 144 7.51 0.93 -14.21
C THR A 144 7.65 0.94 -15.72
N SER A 145 8.75 1.51 -16.20
CA SER A 145 9.17 1.41 -17.60
C SER A 145 10.22 0.31 -17.69
N LEU A 146 9.74 -0.94 -17.78
CA LEU A 146 10.65 -2.08 -17.87
C LEU A 146 11.27 -2.14 -19.27
N PRO A 147 12.60 -2.38 -19.38
CA PRO A 147 13.24 -2.60 -20.66
C PRO A 147 12.68 -3.86 -21.33
N ALA A 148 12.75 -3.89 -22.65
CA ALA A 148 12.43 -5.11 -23.39
C ALA A 148 13.28 -6.28 -22.85
N ARG A 149 12.66 -7.46 -22.74
CA ARG A 149 13.40 -8.66 -22.32
C ARG A 149 14.49 -8.97 -23.31
N ASP A 150 15.67 -9.29 -22.79
CA ASP A 150 16.84 -9.68 -23.56
C ASP A 150 16.66 -11.04 -24.26
N GLU A 151 17.61 -11.41 -25.11
CA GLU A 151 17.59 -12.68 -25.84
C GLU A 151 17.59 -13.90 -24.91
N ARG A 152 18.27 -13.82 -23.79
CA ARG A 152 18.34 -14.85 -22.77
C ARG A 152 16.93 -15.22 -22.23
N HIS A 153 16.10 -14.23 -21.97
CA HIS A 153 14.71 -14.46 -21.54
C HIS A 153 13.87 -15.09 -22.63
N ARG A 154 14.14 -14.76 -23.90
CA ARG A 154 13.47 -15.40 -25.03
C ARG A 154 13.87 -16.87 -25.16
N GLU A 155 15.14 -17.18 -25.01
CA GLU A 155 15.63 -18.57 -25.00
C GLU A 155 14.98 -19.37 -23.86
N TRP A 156 14.99 -18.84 -22.64
CA TRP A 156 14.32 -19.49 -21.52
C TRP A 156 12.83 -19.74 -21.78
N LEU A 157 12.14 -18.76 -22.38
CA LEU A 157 10.75 -18.93 -22.74
C LEU A 157 10.55 -20.05 -23.76
N GLN A 158 11.43 -20.19 -24.76
CA GLN A 158 11.37 -21.28 -25.71
C GLN A 158 11.56 -22.63 -25.01
N ILE A 159 12.53 -22.73 -24.12
CA ILE A 159 12.76 -23.96 -23.33
C ILE A 159 11.52 -24.32 -22.49
N LEU A 160 10.94 -23.34 -21.80
CA LEU A 160 9.74 -23.52 -20.96
C LEU A 160 8.51 -23.95 -21.78
N LEU A 161 8.43 -23.53 -23.05
CA LEU A 161 7.37 -23.90 -23.97
C LEU A 161 7.63 -25.26 -24.70
N GLY A 162 8.71 -25.95 -24.32
CA GLY A 162 9.12 -27.21 -24.99
C GLY A 162 9.57 -27.01 -26.45
N ARG A 163 9.91 -25.78 -26.83
CA ARG A 163 10.42 -25.43 -28.14
C ARG A 163 11.95 -25.42 -28.07
N THR A 164 12.58 -26.57 -28.11
CA THR A 164 14.04 -26.62 -28.29
C THR A 164 14.38 -26.06 -29.66
N ALA A 165 15.51 -25.35 -29.72
CA ALA A 165 16.06 -24.83 -30.98
C ALA A 165 16.65 -26.03 -31.84
N GLU A 166 15.84 -27.05 -32.14
CA GLU A 166 16.16 -28.07 -33.10
C GLU A 166 15.24 -27.90 -34.33
N GLY A 167 15.75 -27.16 -35.27
CA GLY A 167 15.10 -26.88 -36.54
C GLY A 167 16.10 -26.26 -37.52
N GLY A 168 17.32 -26.73 -37.51
CA GLY A 168 18.35 -26.46 -38.51
C GLY A 168 18.66 -27.78 -39.24
N GLU A 169 18.03 -27.96 -40.38
CA GLU A 169 18.44 -28.71 -41.57
C GLU A 169 19.08 -30.12 -41.43
N ALA A 170 18.36 -31.11 -41.91
CA ALA A 170 18.91 -32.14 -42.76
C ALA A 170 18.14 -32.18 -44.08
#